data_91f42224b31a237c9839e4c344f5357a
#
_entry.id   91f42224b31a237c9839e4c344f5357a
#
_cell.length_a   1.000
_cell.length_b   1.000
_cell.length_c   1.000
_cell.angle_alpha   90.00
_cell.angle_beta   90.00
_cell.angle_gamma   90.00
#
_symmetry.space_group_name_H-M   'P 1'
#
loop_
_entity.id
_entity.type
_entity.pdbx_description
1 polymer ?
#
loop_
_entity_poly.entity_id
_entity_poly.type
_entity_poly.pdbx_seq_one_letter_code
_entity_poly.pdbx_strand_id
1 'polypeptide(L)'
;MKHFWTGLLALGVVGCTAPQQTQKDNISGIYPKLAFYNNEGECGTGAVVPWAGSLWAITYGPHLPFGSSDKLYQITPDKKMTVRSESIGGTPANRLIHKESNQLNIGPYFINESGNVRVLPWQEAPGRYTGSARHLTDPANKMYIGTMEEGFYEVDVNTLKAKELYKDISVH
;
A
#
# COMPACT_ATOMS: atom_id res chain seq x y z
N MET A 1 -81.00 29.68 1.47
CA MET A 1 -80.03 28.52 1.47
C MET A 1 -78.64 29.06 1.67
N LYS A 2 -78.03 28.80 2.83
CA LYS A 2 -76.73 29.33 3.23
C LYS A 2 -75.74 28.16 3.12
N HIS A 3 -74.74 28.26 2.22
CA HIS A 3 -73.65 27.29 2.13
C HIS A 3 -72.54 27.71 3.04
N PHE A 4 -72.18 26.87 4.04
CA PHE A 4 -70.98 26.97 4.87
C PHE A 4 -69.88 26.27 4.16
N TRP A 5 -68.75 27.01 3.95
CA TRP A 5 -67.46 26.46 3.54
C TRP A 5 -66.61 26.29 4.77
N THR A 6 -66.29 25.08 5.10
CA THR A 6 -65.30 24.72 6.13
C THR A 6 -63.93 24.57 5.48
N GLY A 7 -63.05 25.55 5.71
CA GLY A 7 -61.65 25.46 5.28
C GLY A 7 -60.85 24.61 6.25
N LEU A 8 -60.23 23.57 5.72
CA LEU A 8 -59.29 22.70 6.45
C LEU A 8 -57.90 23.31 6.41
N LEU A 9 -57.36 23.79 7.53
CA LEU A 9 -55.97 24.24 7.68
C LEU A 9 -55.08 23.00 7.89
N ALA A 10 -54.23 22.69 6.92
CA ALA A 10 -53.20 21.67 7.08
C ALA A 10 -51.97 22.33 7.74
N LEU A 11 -51.69 21.99 9.00
CA LEU A 11 -50.41 22.33 9.65
C LEU A 11 -49.32 21.40 9.11
N GLY A 12 -48.42 21.96 8.31
CA GLY A 12 -47.18 21.29 7.91
C GLY A 12 -46.21 21.26 9.08
N VAL A 13 -45.91 20.08 9.59
CA VAL A 13 -44.83 19.85 10.55
C VAL A 13 -43.49 19.85 9.81
N VAL A 14 -42.76 20.95 9.90
CA VAL A 14 -41.37 21.01 9.44
C VAL A 14 -40.51 20.23 10.44
N GLY A 15 -40.18 18.99 10.09
CA GLY A 15 -39.25 18.18 10.86
C GLY A 15 -37.84 18.73 10.69
N CYS A 16 -37.31 19.38 11.72
CA CYS A 16 -35.85 19.67 11.81
C CYS A 16 -35.13 18.35 12.01
N THR A 17 -34.53 17.83 10.95
CA THR A 17 -33.51 16.79 11.08
C THR A 17 -32.26 17.40 11.67
N ALA A 18 -31.97 17.08 12.93
CA ALA A 18 -30.71 17.42 13.57
C ALA A 18 -29.54 16.80 12.75
N PRO A 19 -28.44 17.53 12.56
CA PRO A 19 -27.27 16.94 11.90
C PRO A 19 -26.78 15.74 12.71
N GLN A 20 -26.69 14.58 12.05
CA GLN A 20 -26.05 13.41 12.64
C GLN A 20 -24.61 13.77 13.00
N GLN A 21 -24.33 13.93 14.28
CA GLN A 21 -22.97 14.02 14.78
C GLN A 21 -22.27 12.70 14.44
N THR A 22 -21.35 12.74 13.49
CA THR A 22 -20.40 11.67 13.32
C THR A 22 -19.61 11.56 14.59
N GLN A 23 -19.88 10.51 15.36
CA GLN A 23 -19.13 10.19 16.57
C GLN A 23 -17.66 10.01 16.14
N LYS A 24 -16.81 10.96 16.48
CA LYS A 24 -15.37 10.77 16.41
C LYS A 24 -15.03 9.69 17.43
N ASP A 25 -14.63 8.53 16.95
CA ASP A 25 -14.07 7.50 17.81
C ASP A 25 -12.81 8.08 18.46
N ASN A 26 -12.93 8.48 19.72
CA ASN A 26 -11.79 8.86 20.55
C ASN A 26 -11.01 7.58 20.85
N ILE A 27 -10.03 7.29 20.01
CA ILE A 27 -9.12 6.16 20.20
C ILE A 27 -7.97 6.67 21.09
N SER A 28 -8.18 6.64 22.39
CA SER A 28 -7.10 6.80 23.36
C SER A 28 -6.99 5.53 24.19
N GLY A 29 -5.80 4.92 24.21
CA GLY A 29 -5.54 3.74 25.03
C GLY A 29 -4.77 2.64 24.31
N ILE A 30 -4.66 1.50 24.96
CA ILE A 30 -4.02 0.30 24.41
C ILE A 30 -4.95 -0.27 23.34
N TYR A 31 -4.46 -0.35 22.09
CA TYR A 31 -5.22 -0.94 20.99
C TYR A 31 -5.28 -2.46 21.16
N PRO A 32 -6.46 -3.05 21.38
CA PRO A 32 -6.58 -4.49 21.59
C PRO A 32 -6.46 -5.30 20.29
N LYS A 33 -6.43 -4.63 19.12
CA LYS A 33 -6.32 -5.28 17.81
C LYS A 33 -5.23 -4.61 17.00
N LEU A 34 -4.25 -5.40 16.59
CA LEU A 34 -3.24 -4.98 15.63
C LEU A 34 -3.82 -5.09 14.21
N ALA A 35 -3.57 -4.07 13.37
CA ALA A 35 -3.95 -4.09 11.96
C ALA A 35 -3.06 -5.05 11.17
N PHE A 36 -1.77 -5.11 11.52
CA PHE A 36 -0.77 -5.96 10.88
C PHE A 36 -0.15 -6.90 11.91
N TYR A 37 0.18 -8.09 11.47
CA TYR A 37 0.85 -9.08 12.29
C TYR A 37 1.95 -9.77 11.49
N ASN A 38 3.09 -9.94 12.11
CA ASN A 38 4.12 -10.88 11.70
C ASN A 38 4.74 -11.54 12.95
N ASN A 39 5.50 -12.58 12.76
CA ASN A 39 6.10 -13.35 13.85
C ASN A 39 7.62 -13.12 13.97
N GLU A 40 8.10 -12.01 13.41
CA GLU A 40 9.51 -11.65 13.44
C GLU A 40 9.80 -10.70 14.61
N GLY A 41 11.02 -10.74 15.12
CA GLY A 41 11.52 -9.72 16.05
C GLY A 41 11.72 -8.39 15.34
N GLU A 42 11.52 -7.26 16.01
CA GLU A 42 11.65 -5.92 15.44
C GLU A 42 10.86 -5.75 14.13
N CYS A 43 9.60 -5.94 14.17
CA CYS A 43 8.72 -5.81 13.01
C CYS A 43 8.08 -4.43 12.94
N GLY A 44 7.69 -4.03 11.73
CA GLY A 44 7.06 -2.73 11.51
C GLY A 44 6.40 -2.60 10.14
N THR A 45 5.89 -1.40 9.88
CA THR A 45 5.36 -1.03 8.56
C THR A 45 6.51 -0.46 7.73
N GLY A 46 6.84 -1.10 6.62
CA GLY A 46 7.90 -0.67 5.71
C GLY A 46 7.48 0.46 4.79
N ALA A 47 6.31 0.35 4.21
CA ALA A 47 5.75 1.37 3.32
C ALA A 47 4.23 1.32 3.28
N VAL A 48 3.62 2.50 3.00
CA VAL A 48 2.18 2.65 2.81
C VAL A 48 1.93 3.59 1.64
N VAL A 49 1.09 3.19 0.67
CA VAL A 49 0.81 3.98 -0.53
C VAL A 49 -0.64 3.83 -0.98
N PRO A 50 -1.40 4.91 -1.21
CA PRO A 50 -2.69 4.84 -1.88
C PRO A 50 -2.49 4.60 -3.39
N TRP A 51 -3.11 3.54 -3.94
CA TRP A 51 -3.02 3.17 -5.34
C TRP A 51 -4.20 2.31 -5.77
N ALA A 52 -4.65 2.43 -7.03
CA ALA A 52 -5.71 1.59 -7.60
C ALA A 52 -6.95 1.47 -6.68
N GLY A 53 -7.40 2.60 -6.12
CA GLY A 53 -8.58 2.65 -5.26
C GLY A 53 -8.44 1.99 -3.88
N SER A 54 -7.23 1.59 -3.50
CA SER A 54 -6.92 0.95 -2.21
C SER A 54 -5.72 1.58 -1.54
N LEU A 55 -5.59 1.37 -0.24
CA LEU A 55 -4.35 1.62 0.48
C LEU A 55 -3.54 0.32 0.49
N TRP A 56 -2.32 0.38 -0.01
CA TRP A 56 -1.38 -0.73 0.00
C TRP A 56 -0.36 -0.54 1.10
N ALA A 57 -0.07 -1.59 1.84
CA ALA A 57 0.91 -1.56 2.92
C ALA A 57 1.77 -2.82 2.90
N ILE A 58 3.03 -2.68 3.25
CA ILE A 58 3.94 -3.80 3.49
C ILE A 58 4.45 -3.74 4.92
N THR A 59 4.56 -4.90 5.55
CA THR A 59 5.32 -5.07 6.79
C THR A 59 6.72 -5.56 6.48
N TYR A 60 7.61 -5.42 7.43
CA TYR A 60 8.99 -5.91 7.32
C TYR A 60 9.47 -6.52 8.63
N GLY A 61 10.21 -7.62 8.51
CA GLY A 61 11.01 -8.19 9.58
C GLY A 61 12.50 -7.93 9.30
N PRO A 62 13.29 -7.52 10.30
CA PRO A 62 14.69 -7.19 10.07
C PRO A 62 15.49 -8.41 9.63
N HIS A 63 16.53 -8.14 8.85
CA HIS A 63 17.58 -9.09 8.44
C HIS A 63 17.20 -10.20 7.44
N LEU A 64 15.95 -10.29 7.00
CA LEU A 64 15.57 -11.29 6.02
C LEU A 64 15.29 -10.65 4.66
N PRO A 65 16.02 -11.00 3.59
CA PRO A 65 15.78 -10.47 2.26
C PRO A 65 14.46 -10.96 1.65
N PHE A 66 14.01 -12.17 2.03
CA PHE A 66 12.72 -12.76 1.64
C PHE A 66 12.35 -13.91 2.59
N GLY A 67 11.15 -14.46 2.46
CA GLY A 67 10.72 -15.69 3.15
C GLY A 67 10.27 -15.48 4.59
N SER A 68 10.18 -14.24 5.09
CA SER A 68 9.64 -13.94 6.42
C SER A 68 8.11 -14.03 6.46
N SER A 69 7.54 -13.89 7.65
CA SER A 69 6.08 -13.85 7.84
C SER A 69 5.42 -12.55 7.39
N ASP A 70 6.20 -11.57 6.96
CA ASP A 70 5.75 -10.27 6.49
C ASP A 70 4.88 -10.35 5.24
N LYS A 71 3.95 -9.40 5.11
CA LYS A 71 2.90 -9.47 4.09
C LYS A 71 2.75 -8.16 3.35
N LEU A 72 2.19 -8.30 2.13
CA LEU A 72 1.55 -7.23 1.39
C LEU A 72 0.06 -7.20 1.75
N TYR A 73 -0.43 -6.04 2.14
CA TYR A 73 -1.82 -5.80 2.50
C TYR A 73 -2.48 -4.87 1.51
N GLN A 74 -3.71 -5.18 1.15
CA GLN A 74 -4.62 -4.30 0.42
C GLN A 74 -5.77 -3.91 1.36
N ILE A 75 -6.00 -2.60 1.52
CA ILE A 75 -7.04 -2.05 2.39
C ILE A 75 -7.97 -1.19 1.52
N THR A 76 -9.22 -1.58 1.44
CA THR A 76 -10.25 -0.87 0.67
C THR A 76 -10.82 0.34 1.43
N PRO A 77 -11.50 1.29 0.78
CA PRO A 77 -12.06 2.47 1.43
C PRO A 77 -13.03 2.17 2.57
N ASP A 78 -13.73 1.02 2.53
CA ASP A 78 -14.58 0.51 3.60
C ASP A 78 -13.79 -0.17 4.74
N LYS A 79 -12.46 0.00 4.74
CA LYS A 79 -11.52 -0.51 5.77
C LYS A 79 -11.42 -2.05 5.81
N LYS A 80 -11.85 -2.73 4.77
CA LYS A 80 -11.62 -4.17 4.64
C LYS A 80 -10.15 -4.41 4.24
N MET A 81 -9.43 -5.14 5.08
CA MET A 81 -8.04 -5.53 4.85
C MET A 81 -7.96 -6.94 4.29
N THR A 82 -7.18 -7.12 3.26
CA THR A 82 -6.89 -8.42 2.63
C THR A 82 -5.37 -8.61 2.60
N VAL A 83 -4.92 -9.75 3.08
CA VAL A 83 -3.54 -10.20 2.88
C VAL A 83 -3.41 -10.76 1.47
N ARG A 84 -2.41 -10.27 0.73
CA ARG A 84 -2.19 -10.71 -0.65
C ARG A 84 -1.42 -12.02 -0.68
N SER A 85 -1.89 -12.96 -1.51
CA SER A 85 -1.26 -14.28 -1.69
C SER A 85 0.12 -14.21 -2.34
N GLU A 86 0.41 -13.10 -3.03
CA GLU A 86 1.69 -12.83 -3.69
C GLU A 86 2.81 -12.46 -2.71
N SER A 87 2.51 -12.36 -1.42
CA SER A 87 3.48 -11.97 -0.38
C SER A 87 4.63 -12.94 -0.28
N ILE A 88 5.88 -12.45 -0.44
CA ILE A 88 7.11 -13.25 -0.31
C ILE A 88 7.91 -12.94 0.96
N GLY A 89 7.43 -12.02 1.79
CA GLY A 89 8.13 -11.58 3.00
C GLY A 89 9.34 -10.69 2.71
N GLY A 90 10.24 -10.60 3.65
CA GLY A 90 11.46 -9.83 3.54
C GLY A 90 11.48 -8.56 4.39
N THR A 91 12.47 -7.71 4.13
CA THR A 91 12.67 -6.43 4.82
C THR A 91 12.56 -5.26 3.84
N PRO A 92 11.42 -5.07 3.16
CA PRO A 92 11.26 -3.99 2.20
C PRO A 92 10.73 -2.70 2.86
N ALA A 93 11.29 -1.57 2.43
CA ALA A 93 10.81 -0.24 2.82
C ALA A 93 10.66 0.71 1.61
N ASN A 94 11.03 0.26 0.42
CA ASN A 94 10.98 1.03 -0.82
C ASN A 94 9.55 1.20 -1.34
N ARG A 95 9.34 2.34 -2.02
CA ARG A 95 8.09 2.61 -2.74
C ARG A 95 8.31 3.66 -3.83
N LEU A 96 7.59 3.52 -4.93
CA LEU A 96 7.54 4.50 -6.01
C LEU A 96 6.25 4.32 -6.83
N ILE A 97 5.51 5.39 -7.06
CA ILE A 97 4.51 5.40 -8.13
C ILE A 97 5.24 5.69 -9.44
N HIS A 98 5.40 4.65 -10.26
CA HIS A 98 6.03 4.73 -11.56
C HIS A 98 4.99 5.18 -12.59
N LYS A 99 4.93 6.50 -12.82
CA LYS A 99 3.86 7.13 -13.62
C LYS A 99 3.88 6.69 -15.08
N GLU A 100 5.07 6.47 -15.63
CA GLU A 100 5.28 6.12 -17.04
C GLU A 100 4.68 4.77 -17.40
N SER A 101 4.74 3.80 -16.52
CA SER A 101 4.14 2.48 -16.72
C SER A 101 2.82 2.29 -15.99
N ASN A 102 2.34 3.35 -15.31
CA ASN A 102 1.11 3.33 -14.52
C ASN A 102 1.06 2.17 -13.51
N GLN A 103 2.13 2.05 -12.71
CA GLN A 103 2.29 1.01 -11.70
C GLN A 103 2.78 1.60 -10.38
N LEU A 104 2.36 0.98 -9.27
CA LEU A 104 2.99 1.16 -7.98
C LEU A 104 4.07 0.08 -7.81
N ASN A 105 5.31 0.49 -7.55
CA ASN A 105 6.30 -0.37 -6.91
C ASN A 105 6.23 -0.17 -5.39
N ILE A 106 6.09 -1.23 -4.63
CA ILE A 106 6.12 -1.25 -3.15
C ILE A 106 6.76 -2.56 -2.71
N GLY A 107 7.91 -2.49 -2.05
CA GLY A 107 8.72 -3.68 -1.83
C GLY A 107 9.12 -4.33 -3.16
N PRO A 108 9.04 -5.66 -3.24
CA PRO A 108 9.24 -6.42 -4.48
C PRO A 108 8.01 -6.41 -5.40
N TYR A 109 6.91 -5.77 -4.99
CA TYR A 109 5.63 -5.87 -5.68
C TYR A 109 5.45 -4.73 -6.69
N PHE A 110 4.92 -5.08 -7.87
CA PHE A 110 4.53 -4.16 -8.93
C PHE A 110 3.02 -4.31 -9.16
N ILE A 111 2.29 -3.25 -8.88
CA ILE A 111 0.82 -3.25 -8.84
C ILE A 111 0.31 -2.32 -9.92
N ASN A 112 -0.46 -2.83 -10.86
CA ASN A 112 -1.02 -2.02 -11.93
C ASN A 112 -2.26 -1.22 -11.47
N GLU A 113 -2.81 -0.39 -12.35
CA GLU A 113 -4.01 0.43 -12.08
C GLU A 113 -5.27 -0.37 -11.75
N SER A 114 -5.32 -1.65 -12.14
CA SER A 114 -6.42 -2.56 -11.81
C SER A 114 -6.21 -3.31 -10.49
N GLY A 115 -5.09 -3.07 -9.79
CA GLY A 115 -4.76 -3.76 -8.54
C GLY A 115 -4.19 -5.17 -8.70
N ASN A 116 -3.81 -5.57 -9.92
CA ASN A 116 -3.11 -6.83 -10.15
C ASN A 116 -1.65 -6.72 -9.71
N VAL A 117 -1.20 -7.69 -8.94
CA VAL A 117 0.14 -7.72 -8.34
C VAL A 117 1.03 -8.66 -9.12
N ARG A 118 2.24 -8.18 -9.46
CA ARG A 118 3.36 -8.98 -9.94
C ARG A 118 4.50 -8.87 -8.94
N VAL A 119 5.31 -9.90 -8.84
CA VAL A 119 6.44 -9.96 -7.89
C VAL A 119 7.74 -9.95 -8.67
N LEU A 120 8.64 -9.05 -8.32
CA LEU A 120 10.04 -9.12 -8.75
C LEU A 120 10.67 -10.32 -8.03
N PRO A 121 11.11 -11.36 -8.79
CA PRO A 121 11.70 -12.54 -8.16
C PRO A 121 12.95 -12.14 -7.37
N TRP A 122 13.09 -12.66 -6.17
CA TRP A 122 14.25 -12.36 -5.33
C TRP A 122 15.58 -12.64 -6.04
N GLN A 123 15.65 -13.65 -6.87
CA GLN A 123 16.85 -14.02 -7.62
C GLN A 123 17.27 -12.97 -8.67
N GLU A 124 16.33 -12.16 -9.15
CA GLU A 124 16.61 -11.09 -10.12
C GLU A 124 17.28 -9.88 -9.48
N ALA A 125 16.88 -9.55 -8.25
CA ALA A 125 17.44 -8.43 -7.49
C ALA A 125 17.50 -8.80 -6.01
N PRO A 126 18.49 -9.58 -5.58
CA PRO A 126 18.63 -9.98 -4.19
C PRO A 126 18.89 -8.77 -3.27
N GLY A 127 18.55 -8.92 -2.00
CA GLY A 127 18.81 -7.93 -0.96
C GLY A 127 17.55 -7.36 -0.29
N ARG A 128 17.77 -6.54 0.73
CA ARG A 128 16.73 -5.84 1.48
C ARG A 128 16.45 -4.49 0.83
N TYR A 129 15.29 -4.32 0.21
CA TYR A 129 14.96 -3.15 -0.59
C TYR A 129 14.71 -1.91 0.27
N THR A 130 15.51 -0.87 0.08
CA THR A 130 15.43 0.37 0.85
C THR A 130 14.98 1.57 0.03
N GLY A 131 15.26 1.58 -1.27
CA GLY A 131 14.94 2.71 -2.12
C GLY A 131 14.45 2.31 -3.51
N SER A 132 13.60 3.17 -4.08
CA SER A 132 13.19 3.10 -5.48
C SER A 132 13.34 4.47 -6.11
N ALA A 133 13.83 4.51 -7.34
CA ALA A 133 13.97 5.75 -8.09
C ALA A 133 13.58 5.56 -9.55
N ARG A 134 13.11 6.67 -10.15
CA ARG A 134 12.83 6.75 -11.57
C ARG A 134 14.14 6.64 -12.37
N HIS A 135 14.11 5.91 -13.49
CA HIS A 135 15.29 5.77 -14.32
C HIS A 135 15.70 7.09 -15.00
N LEU A 136 17.00 7.36 -15.07
CA LEU A 136 17.53 8.64 -15.54
C LEU A 136 17.33 8.87 -17.05
N THR A 137 17.47 7.84 -17.87
CA THR A 137 17.49 7.95 -19.33
C THR A 137 16.41 7.16 -20.05
N ASP A 138 15.83 6.14 -19.40
CA ASP A 138 14.74 5.31 -19.94
C ASP A 138 13.62 5.12 -18.90
N PRO A 139 12.99 6.20 -18.44
CA PRO A 139 11.96 6.11 -17.41
C PRO A 139 10.67 5.45 -17.88
N ALA A 140 10.46 5.28 -19.19
CA ALA A 140 9.28 4.60 -19.73
C ALA A 140 9.29 3.08 -19.42
N ASN A 141 10.48 2.47 -19.41
CA ASN A 141 10.64 1.04 -19.32
C ASN A 141 11.35 0.58 -18.04
N LYS A 142 12.04 1.48 -17.34
CA LYS A 142 12.97 1.09 -16.29
C LYS A 142 12.85 1.95 -15.04
N MET A 143 13.28 1.37 -13.93
CA MET A 143 13.46 2.06 -12.66
C MET A 143 14.71 1.53 -11.94
N TYR A 144 15.13 2.23 -10.88
CA TYR A 144 16.19 1.74 -9.99
C TYR A 144 15.61 1.22 -8.70
N ILE A 145 16.22 0.15 -8.18
CA ILE A 145 16.00 -0.36 -6.83
C ILE A 145 17.36 -0.41 -6.11
N GLY A 146 17.41 0.21 -4.94
CA GLY A 146 18.55 0.12 -4.05
C GLY A 146 18.27 -0.82 -2.88
N THR A 147 19.26 -1.57 -2.48
CA THR A 147 19.21 -2.46 -1.32
C THR A 147 20.10 -1.92 -0.20
N MET A 148 19.99 -2.51 0.96
CA MET A 148 20.81 -2.14 2.11
C MET A 148 22.23 -2.72 2.02
N GLU A 149 22.37 -3.94 1.48
CA GLU A 149 23.63 -4.68 1.55
C GLU A 149 24.13 -5.25 0.22
N GLU A 150 23.29 -5.39 -0.81
CA GLU A 150 23.69 -6.06 -2.05
C GLU A 150 24.05 -5.10 -3.18
N GLY A 151 23.43 -3.91 -3.20
CA GLY A 151 23.78 -2.88 -4.19
C GLY A 151 22.57 -2.25 -4.89
N PHE A 152 22.78 -1.82 -6.14
CA PHE A 152 21.78 -1.15 -6.97
C PHE A 152 21.46 -1.92 -8.22
N TYR A 153 20.19 -1.99 -8.55
CA TYR A 153 19.64 -2.70 -9.69
C TYR A 153 18.89 -1.75 -10.62
N GLU A 154 19.07 -1.95 -11.93
CA GLU A 154 18.21 -1.45 -12.98
C GLU A 154 17.15 -2.53 -13.23
N VAL A 155 15.88 -2.19 -13.08
CA VAL A 155 14.75 -3.13 -13.23
C VAL A 155 13.88 -2.70 -14.39
N ASP A 156 13.64 -3.61 -15.33
CA ASP A 156 12.64 -3.43 -16.37
C ASP A 156 11.23 -3.63 -15.78
N VAL A 157 10.40 -2.59 -15.82
CA VAL A 157 9.08 -2.55 -15.17
C VAL A 157 8.04 -3.42 -15.88
N ASN A 158 8.31 -3.85 -17.11
CA ASN A 158 7.40 -4.68 -17.88
C ASN A 158 7.70 -6.18 -17.71
N THR A 159 8.97 -6.56 -17.71
CA THR A 159 9.40 -7.94 -17.63
C THR A 159 9.81 -8.39 -16.23
N LEU A 160 10.08 -7.45 -15.32
CA LEU A 160 10.65 -7.67 -14.00
C LEU A 160 12.01 -8.41 -14.05
N LYS A 161 12.77 -8.18 -15.13
CA LYS A 161 14.17 -8.56 -15.19
C LYS A 161 15.02 -7.45 -14.61
N ALA A 162 16.05 -7.82 -13.87
CA ALA A 162 16.95 -6.87 -13.26
C ALA A 162 18.39 -7.05 -13.75
N LYS A 163 19.11 -5.93 -13.77
CA LYS A 163 20.54 -5.87 -14.01
C LYS A 163 21.22 -5.20 -12.83
N GLU A 164 22.17 -5.87 -12.21
CA GLU A 164 23.03 -5.27 -11.20
C GLU A 164 23.90 -4.17 -11.85
N LEU A 165 23.85 -2.97 -11.30
CA LEU A 165 24.65 -1.84 -11.74
C LEU A 165 25.89 -1.67 -10.86
N TYR A 166 25.69 -1.74 -9.56
CA TYR A 166 26.73 -1.63 -8.55
C TYR A 166 26.51 -2.66 -7.47
N LYS A 167 27.54 -3.39 -7.15
CA LYS A 167 27.55 -4.29 -6.00
C LYS A 167 28.02 -3.52 -4.78
N ASP A 168 27.34 -3.71 -3.66
CA ASP A 168 27.89 -3.23 -2.38
C ASP A 168 29.05 -4.14 -1.98
N ILE A 169 30.24 -3.56 -1.85
CA ILE A 169 31.45 -4.26 -1.45
C ILE A 169 31.72 -4.04 0.05
N SER A 170 30.68 -3.82 0.84
CA SER A 170 30.85 -3.70 2.29
C SER A 170 31.43 -5.01 2.83
N VAL A 171 32.71 -4.99 3.08
CA VAL A 171 33.41 -6.07 3.78
C VAL A 171 33.06 -5.94 5.26
N HIS A 172 32.20 -6.79 5.73
CA HIS A 172 31.90 -6.95 7.15
C HIS A 172 32.81 -7.96 7.79
#